data_91c52fd623f3571cbe688fd405a2a451
#
_entry.id   91c52fd623f3571cbe688fd405a2a451
#
_cell.length_a   1.000
_cell.length_b   1.000
_cell.length_c   1.000
_cell.angle_alpha   90.00
_cell.angle_beta   90.00
_cell.angle_gamma   90.00
#
_symmetry.space_group_name_H-M   'P 1'
#
loop_
_entity.id
_entity.type
_entity.pdbx_description
1 polymer ?
#
loop_
_entity_poly.entity_id
_entity_poly.type
_entity_poly.pdbx_seq_one_letter_code
_entity_poly.pdbx_strand_id
1 'polypeptide(L)'
;MTWRWIPPLTADGATQMALDRWMLQQLSEGGGPILRLYRWSRPTLSLGAHQRRLESHWPALVRQGVIELVRRPSGGRAVLHGGGELTYSLACLPSSPRRLEAYGQACRWLQGAFAALGQPLHFGDAELRRAQVRSSCFASGTAADLLQADGAKRIGS
;
A
#
# COMPACT_ATOMS: atom_id res chain seq x y z
N MET A 1 -24.29 3.65 -0.57
CA MET A 1 -23.16 3.68 0.39
C MET A 1 -22.31 4.89 0.05
N THR A 2 -22.12 5.82 0.99
CA THR A 2 -21.38 7.07 0.73
C THR A 2 -19.92 6.90 1.09
N TRP A 3 -19.03 7.17 0.15
CA TRP A 3 -17.59 7.19 0.37
C TRP A 3 -17.18 8.42 1.15
N ARG A 4 -16.28 8.25 2.11
CA ARG A 4 -15.62 9.35 2.83
C ARG A 4 -14.22 9.56 2.26
N TRP A 5 -13.88 10.80 2.01
CA TRP A 5 -12.57 11.22 1.54
C TRP A 5 -11.83 11.99 2.62
N ILE A 6 -10.60 11.55 2.93
CA ILE A 6 -9.70 12.33 3.77
C ILE A 6 -8.78 13.16 2.86
N PRO A 7 -8.77 14.49 3.01
CA PRO A 7 -7.89 15.35 2.22
C PRO A 7 -6.42 14.92 2.30
N PRO A 8 -5.63 15.13 1.22
CA PRO A 8 -4.23 14.76 1.20
C PRO A 8 -3.44 15.40 2.35
N LEU A 9 -2.63 14.61 3.02
CA LEU A 9 -1.78 15.03 4.13
C LEU A 9 -0.34 14.55 3.90
N THR A 10 0.62 15.46 4.12
CA THR A 10 2.04 15.09 4.25
C THR A 10 2.39 15.07 5.74
N ALA A 11 2.78 13.91 6.26
CA ALA A 11 3.08 13.72 7.68
C ALA A 11 4.12 12.61 7.89
N ASP A 12 4.58 12.47 9.12
CA ASP A 12 5.48 11.39 9.55
C ASP A 12 4.81 10.01 9.54
N GLY A 13 5.61 8.97 9.64
CA GLY A 13 5.12 7.59 9.59
C GLY A 13 4.17 7.24 10.72
N ALA A 14 4.37 7.76 11.92
CA ALA A 14 3.51 7.50 13.06
C ALA A 14 2.11 8.08 12.84
N THR A 15 2.01 9.30 12.38
CA THR A 15 0.76 9.97 12.03
C THR A 15 0.04 9.24 10.90
N GLN A 16 0.75 8.84 9.84
CA GLN A 16 0.14 8.11 8.73
C GLN A 16 -0.45 6.76 9.20
N MET A 17 0.26 6.02 10.04
CA MET A 17 -0.24 4.74 10.55
C MET A 17 -1.35 4.91 11.59
N ALA A 18 -1.37 5.99 12.34
CA ALA A 18 -2.49 6.33 13.24
C ALA A 18 -3.78 6.56 12.45
N LEU A 19 -3.70 7.29 11.34
CA LEU A 19 -4.84 7.51 10.45
C LEU A 19 -5.32 6.21 9.80
N ASP A 20 -4.43 5.32 9.36
CA ASP A 20 -4.83 4.03 8.81
C ASP A 20 -5.58 3.17 9.84
N ARG A 21 -5.10 3.15 11.09
CA ARG A 21 -5.79 2.45 12.19
C ARG A 21 -7.15 3.06 12.49
N TRP A 22 -7.23 4.38 12.53
CA TRP A 22 -8.48 5.09 12.73
C TRP A 22 -9.50 4.78 11.62
N MET A 23 -9.06 4.73 10.36
CA MET A 23 -9.94 4.33 9.24
C MET A 23 -10.52 2.92 9.43
N LEU A 24 -9.70 1.96 9.86
CA LEU A 24 -10.15 0.61 10.16
C LEU A 24 -11.12 0.56 11.34
N GLN A 25 -10.84 1.32 12.39
CA GLN A 25 -11.73 1.43 13.55
C GLN A 25 -13.08 1.99 13.12
N GLN A 26 -13.10 3.09 12.37
CA GLN A 26 -14.33 3.70 11.85
C GLN A 26 -15.15 2.71 11.01
N LEU A 27 -14.49 1.89 10.21
CA LEU A 27 -15.17 0.84 9.42
C LEU A 27 -15.75 -0.25 10.34
N SER A 28 -15.02 -0.68 11.38
CA SER A 28 -15.47 -1.70 12.33
C SER A 28 -16.64 -1.23 13.20
N GLU A 29 -16.77 0.07 13.42
CA GLU A 29 -17.89 0.70 14.12
C GLU A 29 -19.11 0.95 13.22
N GLY A 30 -19.13 0.40 12.01
CA GLY A 30 -20.25 0.50 11.06
C GLY A 30 -20.20 1.73 10.16
N GLY A 31 -19.11 2.47 10.16
CA GLY A 31 -18.89 3.57 9.23
C GLY A 31 -18.76 3.13 7.77
N GLY A 32 -19.02 4.05 6.84
CA GLY A 32 -18.85 3.81 5.41
C GLY A 32 -17.38 3.72 4.98
N PRO A 33 -17.12 3.31 3.72
CA PRO A 33 -15.77 3.19 3.19
C PRO A 33 -15.04 4.54 3.18
N ILE A 34 -13.72 4.48 3.40
CA ILE A 34 -12.84 5.65 3.49
C ILE A 34 -11.67 5.47 2.54
N LEU A 35 -11.37 6.52 1.78
CA LEU A 35 -10.20 6.62 0.90
C LEU A 35 -9.39 7.84 1.29
N ARG A 36 -8.06 7.71 1.27
CA ARG A 36 -7.13 8.83 1.33
C ARG A 36 -5.93 8.64 0.42
N LEU A 37 -5.36 9.76 -0.01
CA LEU A 37 -4.05 9.85 -0.64
C LEU A 37 -3.14 10.67 0.26
N TYR A 38 -1.85 10.29 0.37
CA TYR A 38 -0.95 10.98 1.28
C TYR A 38 0.52 10.87 0.87
N ARG A 39 1.34 11.68 1.49
CA ARG A 39 2.80 11.69 1.29
C ARG A 39 3.51 11.55 2.63
N TRP A 40 4.71 11.05 2.58
CA TRP A 40 5.58 10.89 3.72
C TRP A 40 6.48 12.12 3.87
N SER A 41 6.52 12.73 5.04
CA SER A 41 7.37 13.90 5.31
C SER A 41 8.84 13.52 5.52
N ARG A 42 9.11 12.24 5.83
CA ARG A 42 10.45 11.69 6.07
C ARG A 42 10.58 10.29 5.49
N PRO A 43 11.78 9.83 5.14
CA PRO A 43 12.01 8.44 4.76
C PRO A 43 11.52 7.51 5.86
N THR A 44 10.61 6.60 5.52
CA THR A 44 9.94 5.73 6.49
C THR A 44 9.91 4.30 5.99
N LEU A 45 10.40 3.37 6.80
CA LEU A 45 10.28 1.94 6.56
C LEU A 45 9.00 1.41 7.24
N SER A 46 8.00 1.03 6.46
CA SER A 46 6.78 0.42 6.99
C SER A 46 6.88 -1.10 6.95
N LEU A 47 6.72 -1.74 8.09
CA LEU A 47 6.63 -3.19 8.24
C LEU A 47 5.19 -3.65 8.02
N GLY A 48 5.01 -4.82 7.41
CA GLY A 48 3.71 -5.48 7.39
C GLY A 48 3.28 -5.92 8.80
N ALA A 49 1.96 -6.05 9.02
CA ALA A 49 1.37 -6.37 10.33
C ALA A 49 2.03 -7.56 11.03
N HIS A 50 2.37 -8.60 10.27
CA HIS A 50 2.92 -9.86 10.80
C HIS A 50 4.43 -10.01 10.61
N GLN A 51 5.12 -9.02 10.03
CA GLN A 51 6.56 -9.10 9.81
C GLN A 51 7.30 -8.93 11.13
N ARG A 52 7.97 -9.98 11.57
CA ARG A 52 8.78 -9.98 12.81
C ARG A 52 10.27 -9.76 12.54
N ARG A 53 10.75 -10.27 11.40
CA ARG A 53 12.16 -10.21 11.05
C ARG A 53 12.52 -8.83 10.51
N LEU A 54 13.58 -8.24 11.07
CA LEU A 54 14.21 -7.02 10.61
C LEU A 54 15.56 -7.37 9.97
N GLU A 55 15.93 -6.65 8.92
CA GLU A 55 17.29 -6.74 8.38
C GLU A 55 18.28 -6.10 9.36
N SER A 56 19.48 -6.65 9.45
CA SER A 56 20.47 -6.31 10.47
C SER A 56 20.89 -4.83 10.49
N HIS A 57 20.81 -4.17 9.34
CA HIS A 57 21.20 -2.76 9.19
C HIS A 57 20.09 -1.76 9.54
N TRP A 58 18.80 -2.16 9.52
CA TRP A 58 17.68 -1.25 9.77
C TRP A 58 17.71 -0.58 11.15
N PRO A 59 17.98 -1.30 12.25
CA PRO A 59 18.04 -0.66 13.57
C PRO A 59 19.11 0.45 13.68
N ALA A 60 20.21 0.32 12.94
CA ALA A 60 21.25 1.36 12.92
C ALA A 60 20.73 2.62 12.21
N LEU A 61 20.08 2.48 11.05
CA LEU A 61 19.50 3.61 10.30
C LEU A 61 18.42 4.35 11.10
N VAL A 62 17.60 3.61 11.86
CA VAL A 62 16.58 4.20 12.76
C VAL A 62 17.24 5.01 13.88
N ARG A 63 18.26 4.44 14.57
CA ARG A 63 18.97 5.14 15.64
C ARG A 63 19.70 6.40 15.15
N GLN A 64 20.17 6.39 13.92
CA GLN A 64 20.82 7.55 13.28
C GLN A 64 19.80 8.59 12.77
N GLY A 65 18.50 8.32 12.87
CA GLY A 65 17.45 9.21 12.38
C GLY A 65 17.38 9.31 10.84
N VAL A 66 18.02 8.40 10.11
CA VAL A 66 18.00 8.35 8.64
C VAL A 66 16.64 7.91 8.13
N ILE A 67 16.02 6.96 8.81
CA ILE A 67 14.66 6.47 8.51
C ILE A 67 13.80 6.39 9.76
N GLU A 68 12.51 6.56 9.60
CA GLU A 68 11.51 6.15 10.60
C GLU A 68 11.14 4.68 10.41
N LEU A 69 10.73 4.02 11.49
CA LEU A 69 10.25 2.64 11.45
C LEU A 69 8.83 2.59 12.01
N VAL A 70 7.89 2.11 11.20
CA VAL A 70 6.49 1.97 11.60
C VAL A 70 5.95 0.60 11.22
N ARG A 71 4.81 0.23 11.80
CA ARG A 71 4.08 -0.99 11.44
C ARG A 71 2.72 -0.62 10.92
N ARG A 72 2.42 -1.00 9.68
CA ARG A 72 1.12 -0.79 9.07
C ARG A 72 0.12 -1.88 9.49
N PRO A 73 -1.18 -1.58 9.51
CA PRO A 73 -2.20 -2.57 9.84
C PRO A 73 -2.39 -3.63 8.75
N SER A 74 -1.96 -3.35 7.52
CA SER A 74 -2.01 -4.29 6.40
C SER A 74 -0.82 -5.27 6.41
N GLY A 75 -0.97 -6.39 5.73
CA GLY A 75 0.07 -7.42 5.60
C GLY A 75 1.21 -7.03 4.63
N GLY A 76 1.95 -8.05 4.20
CA GLY A 76 3.04 -7.90 3.25
C GLY A 76 4.43 -7.72 3.89
N ARG A 77 5.43 -7.47 3.06
CA ARG A 77 6.83 -7.23 3.46
C ARG A 77 7.07 -5.75 3.70
N ALA A 78 8.24 -5.42 4.25
CA ALA A 78 8.67 -4.05 4.46
C ALA A 78 8.69 -3.25 3.14
N VAL A 79 8.28 -2.00 3.23
CA VAL A 79 8.34 -1.02 2.14
C VAL A 79 9.04 0.22 2.66
N LEU A 80 10.04 0.69 1.91
CA LEU A 80 10.68 1.97 2.16
C LEU A 80 9.91 3.04 1.38
N HIS A 81 9.38 4.00 2.11
CA HIS A 81 8.68 5.17 1.59
C HIS A 81 9.60 6.38 1.62
N GLY A 82 9.48 7.24 0.63
CA GLY A 82 10.32 8.42 0.52
C GLY A 82 9.69 9.59 -0.21
N GLY A 83 10.47 10.64 -0.38
CA GLY A 83 10.04 11.85 -1.10
C GLY A 83 9.63 11.56 -2.55
N GLY A 84 8.52 12.14 -2.98
CA GLY A 84 7.98 11.93 -4.33
C GLY A 84 6.97 10.79 -4.46
N GLU A 85 6.89 9.88 -3.50
CA GLU A 85 5.88 8.83 -3.48
C GLU A 85 4.50 9.39 -3.09
N LEU A 86 3.48 8.94 -3.81
CA LEU A 86 2.09 9.10 -3.43
C LEU A 86 1.54 7.75 -2.97
N THR A 87 1.13 7.69 -1.71
CA THR A 87 0.55 6.49 -1.12
C THR A 87 -0.97 6.64 -1.03
N TYR A 88 -1.71 5.54 -1.17
CA TYR A 88 -3.13 5.52 -0.87
C TYR A 88 -3.46 4.52 0.24
N SER A 89 -4.50 4.81 0.99
CA SER A 89 -5.13 3.86 1.91
C SER A 89 -6.62 3.79 1.65
N LEU A 90 -7.13 2.58 1.60
CA LEU A 90 -8.53 2.26 1.39
C LEU A 90 -9.02 1.35 2.51
N ALA A 91 -10.01 1.80 3.28
CA ALA A 91 -10.73 0.99 4.24
C ALA A 91 -12.17 0.77 3.72
N CYS A 92 -12.48 -0.48 3.40
CA CYS A 92 -13.82 -0.87 2.95
C CYS A 92 -14.10 -2.33 3.34
N LEU A 93 -15.37 -2.70 3.41
CA LEU A 93 -15.74 -4.10 3.57
C LEU A 93 -15.40 -4.88 2.30
N PRO A 94 -14.94 -6.14 2.44
CA PRO A 94 -14.61 -6.96 1.28
C PRO A 94 -15.87 -7.26 0.48
N SER A 95 -15.78 -7.14 -0.83
CA SER A 95 -16.88 -7.44 -1.78
C SER A 95 -16.99 -8.93 -2.13
N SER A 96 -16.02 -9.75 -1.70
CA SER A 96 -15.97 -11.19 -1.92
C SER A 96 -15.27 -11.88 -0.74
N PRO A 97 -15.64 -13.12 -0.39
CA PRO A 97 -14.90 -13.92 0.58
C PRO A 97 -13.52 -14.34 0.06
N ARG A 98 -13.30 -14.30 -1.24
CA ARG A 98 -12.01 -14.59 -1.87
C ARG A 98 -11.11 -13.35 -1.83
N ARG A 99 -10.08 -13.40 -1.01
CA ARG A 99 -9.20 -12.25 -0.76
C ARG A 99 -8.64 -11.58 -2.02
N LEU A 100 -8.17 -12.36 -3.00
CA LEU A 100 -7.61 -11.81 -4.23
C LEU A 100 -8.67 -11.10 -5.09
N GLU A 101 -9.87 -11.65 -5.13
CA GLU A 101 -10.99 -11.07 -5.86
C GLU A 101 -11.47 -9.77 -5.22
N ALA A 102 -11.65 -9.77 -3.89
CA ALA A 102 -12.01 -8.57 -3.13
C ALA A 102 -10.96 -7.46 -3.33
N TYR A 103 -9.69 -7.84 -3.32
CA TYR A 103 -8.58 -6.93 -3.53
C TYR A 103 -8.57 -6.34 -4.94
N GLY A 104 -8.70 -7.17 -5.98
CA GLY A 104 -8.81 -6.70 -7.35
C GLY A 104 -9.99 -5.75 -7.55
N GLN A 105 -11.14 -6.04 -6.96
CA GLN A 105 -12.30 -5.15 -7.02
C GLN A 105 -12.05 -3.82 -6.30
N ALA A 106 -11.41 -3.85 -5.14
CA ALA A 106 -11.06 -2.65 -4.38
C ALA A 106 -10.07 -1.74 -5.12
N CYS A 107 -9.24 -2.28 -6.03
CA CYS A 107 -8.24 -1.54 -6.77
C CYS A 107 -8.66 -1.14 -8.20
N ARG A 108 -9.84 -1.55 -8.67
CA ARG A 108 -10.30 -1.22 -10.05
C ARG A 108 -10.38 0.26 -10.35
N TRP A 109 -10.71 1.08 -9.37
CA TRP A 109 -10.76 2.52 -9.54
C TRP A 109 -9.42 3.12 -9.96
N LEU A 110 -8.30 2.53 -9.53
CA LEU A 110 -6.95 2.92 -9.96
C LEU A 110 -6.76 2.69 -11.45
N GLN A 111 -7.20 1.54 -11.98
CA GLN A 111 -7.14 1.28 -13.43
C GLN A 111 -7.91 2.34 -14.22
N GLY A 112 -9.14 2.66 -13.79
CA GLY A 112 -9.95 3.70 -14.42
C GLY A 112 -9.28 5.08 -14.35
N ALA A 113 -8.73 5.45 -13.19
CA ALA A 113 -8.06 6.73 -13.01
C ALA A 113 -6.80 6.85 -13.90
N PHE A 114 -5.96 5.82 -13.94
CA PHE A 114 -4.77 5.83 -14.79
C PHE A 114 -5.09 5.76 -16.29
N ALA A 115 -6.13 5.03 -16.68
CA ALA A 115 -6.61 5.04 -18.06
C ALA A 115 -7.08 6.43 -18.49
N ALA A 116 -7.81 7.15 -17.63
CA ALA A 116 -8.23 8.52 -17.88
C ALA A 116 -7.06 9.52 -18.01
N LEU A 117 -5.92 9.20 -17.38
CA LEU A 117 -4.67 9.96 -17.51
C LEU A 117 -3.82 9.53 -18.73
N GLY A 118 -4.34 8.67 -19.61
CA GLY A 118 -3.60 8.16 -20.76
C GLY A 118 -2.49 7.15 -20.42
N GLN A 119 -2.53 6.58 -19.21
CA GLN A 119 -1.53 5.62 -18.71
C GLN A 119 -2.25 4.32 -18.25
N PRO A 120 -2.79 3.51 -19.18
CA PRO A 120 -3.54 2.32 -18.80
C PRO A 120 -2.65 1.33 -18.05
N LEU A 121 -3.18 0.80 -16.95
CA LEU A 121 -2.54 -0.21 -16.12
C LEU A 121 -3.39 -1.49 -16.11
N HIS A 122 -2.72 -2.64 -15.93
CA HIS A 122 -3.37 -3.94 -15.80
C HIS A 122 -2.88 -4.65 -14.54
N PHE A 123 -3.69 -5.55 -14.00
CA PHE A 123 -3.29 -6.38 -12.87
C PHE A 123 -2.20 -7.37 -13.29
N GLY A 124 -1.26 -7.60 -12.39
CA GLY A 124 -0.22 -8.61 -12.58
C GLY A 124 -0.80 -10.03 -12.66
N ASP A 125 -0.12 -10.90 -13.41
CA ASP A 125 -0.55 -12.28 -13.57
C ASP A 125 -0.09 -13.15 -12.40
N ALA A 126 -0.93 -14.09 -11.97
CA ALA A 126 -0.62 -15.03 -10.90
C ALA A 126 0.54 -15.99 -11.26
N GLU A 127 0.80 -16.20 -12.56
CA GLU A 127 1.86 -17.06 -13.05
C GLU A 127 3.27 -16.47 -12.93
N LEU A 128 3.40 -15.14 -13.00
CA LEU A 128 4.68 -14.45 -12.78
C LEU A 128 5.25 -14.63 -11.37
N ARG A 129 4.44 -15.07 -10.42
CA ARG A 129 4.87 -15.40 -9.04
C ARG A 129 5.90 -16.51 -8.95
N ARG A 130 5.91 -17.46 -9.89
CA ARG A 130 6.75 -18.67 -9.81
C ARG A 130 8.17 -18.44 -10.28
N ALA A 131 8.42 -17.39 -11.05
CA ALA A 131 9.72 -17.16 -11.68
C ALA A 131 10.65 -16.23 -10.90
N GLN A 132 10.18 -15.47 -9.89
CA GLN A 132 10.97 -14.44 -9.21
C GLN A 132 10.94 -14.58 -7.69
N VAL A 133 11.74 -15.51 -7.18
CA VAL A 133 12.19 -15.53 -5.78
C VAL A 133 13.32 -14.50 -5.63
N ARG A 134 13.00 -13.22 -5.40
CA ARG A 134 13.97 -12.20 -5.02
C ARG A 134 13.43 -11.25 -3.95
N SER A 135 14.33 -10.77 -3.12
CA SER A 135 14.15 -10.17 -1.80
C SER A 135 13.54 -8.77 -1.72
N SER A 136 13.09 -8.17 -2.80
CA SER A 136 12.49 -6.83 -2.80
C SER A 136 11.00 -6.88 -3.13
N CYS A 137 10.19 -6.18 -2.35
CA CYS A 137 8.73 -6.10 -2.53
C CYS A 137 8.32 -5.47 -3.88
N PHE A 138 9.23 -4.69 -4.50
CA PHE A 138 9.03 -4.06 -5.81
C PHE A 138 9.56 -4.90 -6.98
N ALA A 139 10.35 -5.95 -6.72
CA ALA A 139 10.95 -6.77 -7.77
C ALA A 139 10.03 -7.88 -8.29
N SER A 140 8.90 -8.14 -7.66
CA SER A 140 7.93 -9.15 -8.10
C SER A 140 6.53 -8.57 -8.12
N GLY A 141 5.89 -8.56 -9.30
CA GLY A 141 4.46 -8.25 -9.44
C GLY A 141 3.61 -9.34 -8.79
N THR A 142 2.65 -8.97 -7.98
CA THR A 142 1.61 -9.88 -7.48
C THR A 142 0.33 -9.64 -8.27
N ALA A 143 -0.63 -10.57 -8.21
CA ALA A 143 -1.93 -10.41 -8.87
C ALA A 143 -2.72 -9.17 -8.40
N ALA A 144 -2.23 -8.49 -7.37
CA ALA A 144 -2.82 -7.28 -6.80
C ALA A 144 -2.08 -6.00 -7.22
N ASP A 145 -0.90 -6.14 -7.83
CA ASP A 145 -0.11 -5.00 -8.30
C ASP A 145 -0.60 -4.53 -9.66
N LEU A 146 -0.46 -3.25 -9.94
CA LEU A 146 -0.78 -2.69 -11.24
C LEU A 146 0.49 -2.41 -12.04
N LEU A 147 0.53 -2.96 -13.24
CA LEU A 147 1.66 -2.97 -14.16
C LEU A 147 1.34 -2.16 -15.40
N GLN A 148 2.36 -1.58 -16.02
CA GLN A 148 2.30 -1.05 -17.39
C GLN A 148 2.44 -2.19 -18.42
N ALA A 149 2.23 -1.86 -19.70
CA ALA A 149 2.33 -2.80 -20.81
C ALA A 149 3.72 -3.45 -20.95
N ASP A 150 4.76 -2.77 -20.50
CA ASP A 150 6.15 -3.26 -20.47
C ASP A 150 6.43 -4.18 -19.25
N GLY A 151 5.43 -4.46 -18.42
CA GLY A 151 5.55 -5.25 -17.21
C GLY A 151 6.11 -4.49 -16.00
N ALA A 152 6.43 -3.21 -16.14
CA ALA A 152 6.93 -2.40 -15.03
C ALA A 152 5.82 -2.16 -13.99
N LYS A 153 6.11 -2.49 -12.73
CA LYS A 153 5.20 -2.24 -11.61
C LYS A 153 5.13 -0.74 -11.30
N ARG A 154 3.94 -0.19 -11.40
CA ARG A 154 3.66 1.22 -11.09
C ARG A 154 2.96 1.42 -9.75
N ILE A 155 2.11 0.48 -9.38
CA ILE A 155 1.41 0.54 -8.09
C ILE A 155 1.62 -0.79 -7.37
N GLY A 156 2.18 -0.72 -6.18
CA GLY A 156 2.22 -1.79 -5.21
C GLY A 156 1.04 -1.67 -4.27
N SER A 157 0.26 -2.71 -4.19
CA SER A 157 -0.94 -2.70 -3.35
C SER A 157 -0.90 -3.82 -2.32
#